data_50d5016f02a10e3ad75240cc676038b4
#
_entry.id   50d5016f02a10e3ad75240cc676038b4
#
_cell.length_a   1.000
_cell.length_b   1.000
_cell.length_c   1.000
_cell.angle_alpha   90.00
_cell.angle_beta   90.00
_cell.angle_gamma   90.00
#
_symmetry.space_group_name_H-M   'P 1'
#
loop_
_entity.id
_entity.type
_entity.pdbx_description
1 polymer ?
#
loop_
_entity_poly.entity_id
_entity_poly.type
_entity_poly.pdbx_seq_one_letter_code
_entity_poly.pdbx_strand_id
1 'polypeptide(L)'
;GTSINITTFGEKSSGGAWVFTNHDGAAILGFAQGAVAKATGAHPSVQDWYASFLKTFVIPHPAIWSYLITFGEVAVGLGLIVGALTGIAAVFGMVMNLNYLLAGTVSTNPILGFLAIFLILAWRVAGYYGVDRYLLPLLGTPWTGSLTKEEQKEKQSTPINQPIATM
;
A
#
# COMPACT_ATOMS: atom_id res chain seq x y z
N GLY A 1 27.65 -23.89 -31.28
CA GLY A 1 26.76 -22.79 -30.90
C GLY A 1 25.65 -23.34 -30.02
N THR A 2 25.78 -23.14 -28.69
CA THR A 2 24.73 -23.44 -27.74
C THR A 2 23.66 -22.35 -27.89
N SER A 3 22.56 -22.69 -28.52
CA SER A 3 21.37 -21.85 -28.48
C SER A 3 20.84 -21.86 -27.05
N ILE A 4 21.05 -20.76 -26.32
CA ILE A 4 20.37 -20.52 -25.06
C ILE A 4 18.89 -20.39 -25.38
N ASN A 5 18.13 -21.39 -25.00
CA ASN A 5 16.67 -21.35 -25.16
C ASN A 5 16.10 -20.38 -24.14
N ILE A 6 15.86 -19.14 -24.57
CA ILE A 6 15.30 -18.05 -23.76
C ILE A 6 13.78 -18.26 -23.51
N THR A 7 13.24 -19.42 -23.81
CA THR A 7 11.84 -19.76 -23.58
C THR A 7 11.46 -19.97 -22.12
N THR A 8 12.43 -19.92 -21.18
CA THR A 8 12.12 -20.04 -19.76
C THR A 8 11.89 -18.70 -19.06
N PHE A 9 12.21 -17.58 -19.71
CA PHE A 9 11.85 -16.24 -19.26
C PHE A 9 10.83 -15.64 -20.21
N GLY A 10 9.56 -15.94 -19.94
CA GLY A 10 8.46 -15.32 -20.64
C GLY A 10 8.36 -15.80 -22.07
N GLU A 11 7.64 -16.89 -22.31
CA GLU A 11 6.76 -16.85 -23.46
C GLU A 11 6.13 -15.48 -23.43
N LYS A 12 6.33 -14.73 -24.51
CA LYS A 12 5.52 -13.55 -24.78
C LYS A 12 4.08 -14.03 -24.81
N SER A 13 3.45 -14.10 -23.64
CA SER A 13 2.02 -14.00 -23.63
C SER A 13 1.75 -12.65 -24.26
N SER A 14 1.05 -12.62 -25.35
CA SER A 14 0.64 -11.44 -26.08
C SER A 14 -0.33 -10.57 -25.30
N GLY A 15 -0.46 -10.81 -24.00
CA GLY A 15 -1.10 -9.99 -23.01
C GLY A 15 -0.09 -9.67 -21.92
N GLY A 16 0.03 -8.42 -21.51
CA GLY A 16 0.85 -8.01 -20.38
C GLY A 16 0.55 -8.85 -19.14
N ALA A 17 1.37 -8.77 -18.11
CA ALA A 17 1.24 -9.47 -16.83
C ALA A 17 -0.13 -9.27 -16.12
N TRP A 18 -0.99 -8.43 -16.67
CA TRP A 18 -2.34 -8.06 -16.26
C TRP A 18 -3.44 -8.97 -16.82
N VAL A 19 -3.13 -9.84 -17.78
CA VAL A 19 -4.13 -10.70 -18.40
C VAL A 19 -4.20 -12.01 -17.63
N PHE A 20 -5.21 -12.15 -16.80
CA PHE A 20 -5.53 -13.32 -16.01
C PHE A 20 -6.14 -14.43 -16.89
N THR A 21 -5.50 -14.73 -18.03
CA THR A 21 -5.92 -15.83 -18.88
C THR A 21 -5.10 -17.04 -18.66
N ASN A 22 -5.09 -18.16 -18.75
CA ASN A 22 -4.37 -19.42 -18.77
C ASN A 22 -3.13 -19.61 -17.88
N HIS A 23 -2.55 -18.56 -17.29
CA HIS A 23 -1.35 -18.65 -16.43
C HIS A 23 -1.51 -17.84 -15.14
N ASP A 24 -2.68 -17.97 -14.51
CA ASP A 24 -3.02 -17.27 -13.28
C ASP A 24 -1.97 -17.55 -12.18
N GLY A 25 -1.22 -16.50 -11.81
CA GLY A 25 -0.23 -16.58 -10.76
C GLY A 25 1.19 -16.95 -11.19
N ALA A 26 1.48 -17.16 -12.49
CA ALA A 26 2.82 -17.50 -12.95
C ALA A 26 3.86 -16.46 -12.58
N ALA A 27 3.53 -15.16 -12.64
CA ALA A 27 4.41 -14.07 -12.24
C ALA A 27 4.72 -14.12 -10.74
N ILE A 28 3.72 -14.33 -9.90
CA ILE A 28 3.89 -14.47 -8.44
C ILE A 28 4.65 -15.73 -8.09
N LEU A 29 4.40 -16.83 -8.77
CA LEU A 29 5.12 -18.08 -8.59
C LEU A 29 6.62 -17.89 -8.90
N GLY A 30 6.94 -17.30 -10.05
CA GLY A 30 8.31 -17.01 -10.45
C GLY A 30 9.01 -16.06 -9.46
N PHE A 31 8.31 -15.00 -9.01
CA PHE A 31 8.80 -14.08 -7.99
C PHE A 31 9.11 -14.80 -6.66
N ALA A 32 8.17 -15.61 -6.16
CA ALA A 32 8.33 -16.34 -4.91
C ALA A 32 9.46 -17.37 -4.98
N GLN A 33 9.55 -18.12 -6.07
CA GLN A 33 10.67 -19.07 -6.30
C GLN A 33 12.01 -18.35 -6.38
N GLY A 34 12.08 -17.21 -7.07
CA GLY A 34 13.29 -16.39 -7.13
C GLY A 34 13.70 -15.82 -5.76
N ALA A 35 12.75 -15.42 -4.92
CA ALA A 35 13.02 -15.00 -3.56
C ALA A 35 13.53 -16.16 -2.68
N VAL A 36 12.90 -17.33 -2.77
CA VAL A 36 13.34 -18.53 -2.05
C VAL A 36 14.75 -18.94 -2.43
N ALA A 37 15.12 -18.84 -3.72
CA ALA A 37 16.48 -19.13 -4.16
C ALA A 37 17.53 -18.18 -3.53
N LYS A 38 17.15 -16.94 -3.25
CA LYS A 38 18.01 -15.95 -2.58
C LYS A 38 18.15 -16.16 -1.07
N ALA A 39 17.38 -17.05 -0.48
CA ALA A 39 17.50 -17.43 0.95
C ALA A 39 18.64 -18.44 1.21
N THR A 40 19.30 -18.92 0.16
CA THR A 40 20.39 -19.91 0.24
C THR A 40 21.71 -19.30 -0.18
N GLY A 41 22.82 -19.84 0.29
CA GLY A 41 24.17 -19.41 -0.07
C GLY A 41 24.93 -18.78 1.11
N ALA A 42 26.16 -18.33 0.84
CA ALA A 42 27.04 -17.75 1.87
C ALA A 42 26.57 -16.39 2.39
N HIS A 43 25.82 -15.64 1.56
CA HIS A 43 25.25 -14.32 1.91
C HIS A 43 23.80 -14.24 1.45
N PRO A 44 22.85 -14.86 2.20
CA PRO A 44 21.46 -14.85 1.83
C PRO A 44 20.89 -13.43 1.94
N SER A 45 20.21 -12.97 0.90
CA SER A 45 19.53 -11.67 0.89
C SER A 45 18.06 -11.77 1.31
N VAL A 46 17.55 -12.98 1.47
CA VAL A 46 16.18 -13.27 1.94
C VAL A 46 16.28 -14.08 3.23
N GLN A 47 15.51 -13.67 4.22
CA GLN A 47 15.49 -14.34 5.52
C GLN A 47 14.77 -15.69 5.47
N ASP A 48 15.24 -16.68 6.23
CA ASP A 48 14.69 -18.05 6.22
C ASP A 48 13.19 -18.12 6.57
N TRP A 49 12.76 -17.31 7.54
CA TRP A 49 11.35 -17.25 7.91
C TRP A 49 10.46 -16.77 6.76
N TYR A 50 10.94 -15.78 5.99
CA TYR A 50 10.21 -15.26 4.84
C TYR A 50 10.19 -16.28 3.69
N ALA A 51 11.30 -16.93 3.44
CA ALA A 51 11.36 -18.05 2.48
C ALA A 51 10.41 -19.19 2.86
N SER A 52 10.31 -19.51 4.15
CA SER A 52 9.35 -20.50 4.66
C SER A 52 7.90 -20.04 4.48
N PHE A 53 7.60 -18.77 4.73
CA PHE A 53 6.29 -18.20 4.43
C PHE A 53 5.92 -18.33 2.95
N LEU A 54 6.84 -17.97 2.05
CA LEU A 54 6.63 -18.10 0.60
C LEU A 54 6.36 -19.54 0.18
N LYS A 55 7.14 -20.50 0.70
CA LYS A 55 6.98 -21.93 0.40
C LYS A 55 5.65 -22.50 0.90
N THR A 56 5.20 -22.04 2.07
CA THR A 56 4.02 -22.62 2.73
C THR A 56 2.73 -22.00 2.24
N PHE A 57 2.71 -20.70 1.97
CA PHE A 57 1.47 -19.97 1.70
C PHE A 57 1.36 -19.45 0.26
N VAL A 58 2.47 -18.96 -0.33
CA VAL A 58 2.41 -18.28 -1.62
C VAL A 58 2.54 -19.25 -2.77
N ILE A 59 3.57 -20.10 -2.76
CA ILE A 59 3.86 -21.05 -3.83
C ILE A 59 2.73 -22.07 -4.07
N PRO A 60 2.04 -22.59 -3.03
CA PRO A 60 0.94 -23.53 -3.26
C PRO A 60 -0.32 -22.89 -3.87
N HIS A 61 -0.47 -21.57 -3.72
CA HIS A 61 -1.68 -20.84 -4.13
C HIS A 61 -1.36 -19.57 -4.95
N PRO A 62 -0.57 -19.65 -6.02
CA PRO A 62 -0.05 -18.47 -6.71
C PRO A 62 -1.15 -17.63 -7.37
N ALA A 63 -2.23 -18.26 -7.86
CA ALA A 63 -3.36 -17.55 -8.44
C ALA A 63 -4.06 -16.64 -7.43
N ILE A 64 -4.35 -17.16 -6.22
CA ILE A 64 -4.99 -16.36 -5.15
C ILE A 64 -4.14 -15.15 -4.81
N TRP A 65 -2.84 -15.34 -4.63
CA TRP A 65 -1.91 -14.26 -4.32
C TRP A 65 -1.78 -13.25 -5.47
N SER A 66 -1.83 -13.71 -6.72
CA SER A 66 -1.80 -12.83 -7.88
C SER A 66 -3.01 -11.89 -7.89
N TYR A 67 -4.22 -12.39 -7.69
CA TYR A 67 -5.42 -11.56 -7.58
C TYR A 67 -5.34 -10.62 -6.37
N LEU A 68 -4.96 -11.13 -5.20
CA LEU A 68 -4.86 -10.34 -3.97
C LEU A 68 -3.90 -9.16 -4.12
N ILE A 69 -2.72 -9.40 -4.70
CA ILE A 69 -1.70 -8.36 -4.90
C ILE A 69 -2.18 -7.37 -5.95
N THR A 70 -2.66 -7.83 -7.12
CA THR A 70 -3.07 -6.93 -8.20
C THR A 70 -4.23 -6.04 -7.79
N PHE A 71 -5.29 -6.60 -7.20
CA PHE A 71 -6.41 -5.79 -6.72
C PHE A 71 -6.02 -4.92 -5.53
N GLY A 72 -5.12 -5.41 -4.67
CA GLY A 72 -4.57 -4.63 -3.58
C GLY A 72 -3.80 -3.41 -4.07
N GLU A 73 -2.92 -3.56 -5.05
CA GLU A 73 -2.17 -2.45 -5.66
C GLU A 73 -3.09 -1.42 -6.31
N VAL A 74 -4.09 -1.89 -7.06
CA VAL A 74 -5.09 -1.00 -7.69
C VAL A 74 -5.89 -0.25 -6.63
N ALA A 75 -6.34 -0.94 -5.57
CA ALA A 75 -7.10 -0.31 -4.49
C ALA A 75 -6.26 0.72 -3.72
N VAL A 76 -5.01 0.39 -3.40
CA VAL A 76 -4.06 1.33 -2.78
C VAL A 76 -3.82 2.53 -3.68
N GLY A 77 -3.54 2.31 -4.97
CA GLY A 77 -3.30 3.39 -5.92
C GLY A 77 -4.50 4.32 -6.06
N LEU A 78 -5.69 3.77 -6.24
CA LEU A 78 -6.94 4.55 -6.31
C LEU A 78 -7.23 5.27 -5.00
N GLY A 79 -7.06 4.61 -3.86
CA GLY A 79 -7.25 5.21 -2.53
C GLY A 79 -6.35 6.42 -2.32
N LEU A 80 -5.08 6.34 -2.71
CA LEU A 80 -4.14 7.45 -2.61
C LEU A 80 -4.45 8.59 -3.60
N ILE A 81 -4.81 8.26 -4.86
CA ILE A 81 -5.11 9.27 -5.89
C ILE A 81 -6.38 10.04 -5.53
N VAL A 82 -7.42 9.34 -5.12
CA VAL A 82 -8.72 9.94 -4.78
C VAL A 82 -8.69 10.57 -3.38
N GLY A 83 -7.69 10.22 -2.56
CA GLY A 83 -7.62 10.63 -1.16
C GLY A 83 -8.74 10.01 -0.34
N ALA A 84 -9.02 8.71 -0.54
CA ALA A 84 -10.02 7.95 0.20
C ALA A 84 -9.32 6.94 1.11
N LEU A 85 -9.57 7.02 2.42
CA LEU A 85 -8.89 6.21 3.44
C LEU A 85 -7.36 6.25 3.27
N THR A 86 -6.84 7.45 3.00
CA THR A 86 -5.44 7.69 2.62
C THR A 86 -4.45 7.03 3.59
N GLY A 87 -4.71 7.11 4.90
CA GLY A 87 -3.87 6.47 5.91
C GLY A 87 -3.87 4.94 5.80
N ILE A 88 -5.03 4.34 5.58
CA ILE A 88 -5.18 2.88 5.40
C ILE A 88 -4.50 2.45 4.10
N ALA A 89 -4.76 3.15 3.00
CA ALA A 89 -4.12 2.88 1.72
C ALA A 89 -2.59 2.97 1.82
N ALA A 90 -2.06 3.98 2.52
CA ALA A 90 -0.62 4.12 2.75
C ALA A 90 -0.02 2.97 3.58
N VAL A 91 -0.73 2.48 4.61
CA VAL A 91 -0.30 1.31 5.40
C VAL A 91 -0.25 0.07 4.53
N PHE A 92 -1.28 -0.21 3.74
CA PHE A 92 -1.29 -1.37 2.85
C PHE A 92 -0.20 -1.27 1.78
N GLY A 93 -0.01 -0.09 1.17
CA GLY A 93 1.08 0.16 0.23
C GLY A 93 2.45 -0.07 0.86
N MET A 94 2.65 0.35 2.11
CA MET A 94 3.88 0.09 2.85
C MET A 94 4.09 -1.41 3.12
N VAL A 95 3.04 -2.15 3.51
CA VAL A 95 3.12 -3.61 3.72
C VAL A 95 3.49 -4.32 2.42
N MET A 96 2.88 -3.96 1.30
CA MET A 96 3.22 -4.53 0.00
C MET A 96 4.67 -4.23 -0.38
N ASN A 97 5.10 -2.98 -0.20
CA ASN A 97 6.46 -2.57 -0.47
C ASN A 97 7.50 -3.28 0.41
N LEU A 98 7.16 -3.51 1.69
CA LEU A 98 7.99 -4.28 2.60
C LEU A 98 8.14 -5.74 2.13
N ASN A 99 7.09 -6.36 1.61
CA ASN A 99 7.19 -7.71 1.05
C ASN A 99 8.15 -7.79 -0.14
N TYR A 100 8.19 -6.79 -1.01
CA TYR A 100 9.18 -6.72 -2.08
C TYR A 100 10.62 -6.61 -1.54
N LEU A 101 10.83 -5.82 -0.50
CA LEU A 101 12.14 -5.70 0.15
C LEU A 101 12.56 -7.01 0.81
N LEU A 102 11.65 -7.69 1.52
CA LEU A 102 11.91 -8.99 2.15
C LEU A 102 12.22 -10.09 1.12
N ALA A 103 11.68 -9.97 -0.09
CA ALA A 103 12.00 -10.86 -1.21
C ALA A 103 13.36 -10.54 -1.87
N GLY A 104 14.14 -9.61 -1.31
CA GLY A 104 15.43 -9.22 -1.85
C GLY A 104 15.34 -8.41 -3.15
N THR A 105 14.25 -7.64 -3.32
CA THR A 105 14.04 -6.76 -4.46
C THR A 105 14.22 -5.31 -4.02
N VAL A 106 15.36 -4.71 -4.34
CA VAL A 106 15.77 -3.40 -3.82
C VAL A 106 15.39 -2.25 -4.75
N SER A 107 14.97 -2.31 -5.87
CA SER A 107 14.61 -1.26 -6.84
C SER A 107 14.24 0.10 -6.19
N THR A 108 13.08 0.66 -6.49
CA THR A 108 12.56 1.92 -5.91
C THR A 108 11.84 1.72 -4.56
N ASN A 109 11.71 0.48 -4.11
CA ASN A 109 10.94 0.11 -2.93
C ASN A 109 11.34 0.83 -1.63
N PRO A 110 12.64 1.07 -1.32
CA PRO A 110 13.02 1.83 -0.13
C PRO A 110 12.49 3.26 -0.13
N ILE A 111 12.51 3.91 -1.30
CA ILE A 111 12.03 5.30 -1.45
C ILE A 111 10.50 5.35 -1.29
N LEU A 112 9.79 4.43 -1.93
CA LEU A 112 8.33 4.34 -1.80
C LEU A 112 7.91 4.02 -0.37
N GLY A 113 8.62 3.12 0.32
CA GLY A 113 8.40 2.82 1.72
C GLY A 113 8.61 4.04 2.63
N PHE A 114 9.67 4.81 2.38
CA PHE A 114 9.95 6.04 3.11
C PHE A 114 8.84 7.08 2.91
N LEU A 115 8.39 7.30 1.68
CA LEU A 115 7.27 8.20 1.38
C LEU A 115 5.96 7.73 2.03
N ALA A 116 5.71 6.42 2.06
CA ALA A 116 4.53 5.86 2.70
C ALA A 116 4.51 6.16 4.21
N ILE A 117 5.66 6.17 4.89
CA ILE A 117 5.76 6.54 6.30
C ILE A 117 5.25 7.97 6.53
N PHE A 118 5.65 8.93 5.69
CA PHE A 118 5.15 10.31 5.82
C PHE A 118 3.65 10.40 5.59
N LEU A 119 3.11 9.67 4.63
CA LEU A 119 1.66 9.62 4.41
C LEU A 119 0.93 9.01 5.61
N ILE A 120 1.48 7.96 6.22
CA ILE A 120 0.93 7.35 7.44
C ILE A 120 0.96 8.34 8.60
N LEU A 121 2.06 9.03 8.82
CA LEU A 121 2.18 10.04 9.87
C LEU A 121 1.24 11.23 9.64
N ALA A 122 1.09 11.63 8.38
CA ALA A 122 0.23 12.74 7.97
C ALA A 122 -1.21 12.30 7.63
N TRP A 123 -1.65 11.09 8.00
CA TRP A 123 -2.92 10.49 7.57
C TRP A 123 -4.15 11.40 7.76
N ARG A 124 -4.12 12.26 8.78
CA ARG A 124 -5.21 13.21 9.06
C ARG A 124 -5.28 14.38 8.09
N VAL A 125 -4.17 14.73 7.46
CA VAL A 125 -4.05 15.87 6.55
C VAL A 125 -3.84 15.44 5.11
N ALA A 126 -3.29 14.24 4.89
CA ALA A 126 -2.94 13.75 3.55
C ALA A 126 -4.17 13.65 2.62
N GLY A 127 -5.33 13.27 3.14
CA GLY A 127 -6.59 13.21 2.41
C GLY A 127 -7.41 14.52 2.38
N TYR A 128 -6.85 15.66 2.84
CA TYR A 128 -7.60 16.90 2.99
C TYR A 128 -8.24 17.41 1.69
N TYR A 129 -7.52 17.31 0.61
CA TYR A 129 -8.03 17.69 -0.71
C TYR A 129 -8.77 16.56 -1.42
N GLY A 130 -8.92 15.40 -0.76
CA GLY A 130 -9.58 14.20 -1.27
C GLY A 130 -10.94 13.92 -0.63
N VAL A 131 -11.41 12.70 -0.88
CA VAL A 131 -12.69 12.17 -0.34
C VAL A 131 -12.65 12.04 1.19
N ASP A 132 -11.49 11.88 1.80
CA ASP A 132 -11.32 11.76 3.24
C ASP A 132 -11.87 12.96 4.02
N ARG A 133 -11.91 14.12 3.39
CA ARG A 133 -12.57 15.31 3.96
C ARG A 133 -14.03 15.07 4.35
N TYR A 134 -14.71 14.23 3.61
CA TYR A 134 -16.12 13.88 3.86
C TYR A 134 -16.26 12.52 4.54
N LEU A 135 -15.39 11.59 4.20
CA LEU A 135 -15.47 10.21 4.66
C LEU A 135 -15.02 10.06 6.11
N LEU A 136 -13.94 10.69 6.54
CA LEU A 136 -13.42 10.57 7.90
C LEU A 136 -14.38 11.09 8.97
N PRO A 137 -15.06 12.25 8.80
CA PRO A 137 -16.10 12.69 9.73
C PRO A 137 -17.28 11.71 9.80
N LEU A 138 -17.68 11.12 8.67
CA LEU A 138 -18.74 10.13 8.61
C LEU A 138 -18.38 8.85 9.40
N LEU A 139 -17.10 8.47 9.41
CA LEU A 139 -16.57 7.35 10.19
C LEU A 139 -16.30 7.71 11.66
N GLY A 140 -16.67 8.92 12.10
CA GLY A 140 -16.51 9.35 13.49
C GLY A 140 -15.09 9.70 13.89
N THR A 141 -14.15 9.76 12.96
CA THR A 141 -12.80 10.27 13.21
C THR A 141 -12.82 11.78 13.16
N PRO A 142 -12.36 12.48 14.22
CA PRO A 142 -12.27 13.94 14.20
C PRO A 142 -11.17 14.35 13.22
N TRP A 143 -11.60 14.57 12.01
CA TRP A 143 -10.79 15.13 10.99
C TRP A 143 -11.14 16.60 10.88
N THR A 144 -10.39 17.44 11.46
CA THR A 144 -10.61 18.87 11.33
C THR A 144 -9.30 19.59 11.51
N GLY A 145 -9.05 20.56 10.65
CA GLY A 145 -8.19 21.69 11.02
C GLY A 145 -8.78 22.52 12.17
N SER A 146 -9.89 22.17 12.80
CA SER A 146 -10.33 22.68 14.09
C SER A 146 -9.73 21.79 15.17
N LEU A 147 -8.66 22.27 15.71
CA LEU A 147 -8.00 21.78 16.90
C LEU A 147 -8.97 21.92 18.07
N THR A 148 -9.79 20.96 18.31
CA THR A 148 -10.60 20.78 19.49
C THR A 148 -12.07 21.14 19.39
N LYS A 149 -12.90 20.17 19.83
CA LYS A 149 -14.30 20.43 20.20
C LYS A 149 -14.46 21.58 21.20
N GLU A 150 -13.39 22.00 21.84
CA GLU A 150 -13.36 23.10 22.80
C GLU A 150 -13.46 24.46 22.11
N GLU A 151 -12.75 24.69 21.00
CA GLU A 151 -12.88 25.93 20.23
C GLU A 151 -14.25 26.11 19.59
N GLN A 152 -14.91 25.02 19.22
CA GLN A 152 -16.29 25.10 18.70
C GLN A 152 -17.30 25.40 19.82
N LYS A 153 -17.07 24.87 21.03
CA LYS A 153 -17.89 25.22 22.21
C LYS A 153 -17.66 26.66 22.63
N GLU A 154 -16.44 27.15 22.57
CA GLU A 154 -16.12 28.52 22.93
C GLU A 154 -16.70 29.54 21.95
N LYS A 155 -16.63 29.26 20.63
CA LYS A 155 -17.31 30.09 19.61
C LYS A 155 -18.82 30.03 19.68
N GLN A 156 -19.40 28.94 20.18
CA GLN A 156 -20.83 28.77 20.35
C GLN A 156 -21.37 29.32 21.68
N SER A 157 -20.48 29.47 22.69
CA SER A 157 -20.81 29.99 24.01
C SER A 157 -20.58 31.51 24.18
N THR A 158 -19.97 32.16 23.19
CA THR A 158 -19.82 33.62 23.20
C THR A 158 -21.13 34.26 22.68
N PRO A 159 -21.98 34.84 23.55
CA PRO A 159 -23.18 35.46 23.10
C PRO A 159 -22.85 36.73 22.32
N ILE A 160 -23.42 36.84 21.11
CA ILE A 160 -23.25 37.95 20.17
C ILE A 160 -23.93 39.25 20.66
N ASN A 161 -24.44 39.28 21.87
CA ASN A 161 -25.15 40.41 22.42
C ASN A 161 -24.55 40.87 23.76
N GLN A 162 -23.51 41.68 23.69
CA GLN A 162 -23.36 42.74 24.70
C GLN A 162 -23.76 44.06 24.08
N PRO A 163 -24.84 44.70 24.53
CA PRO A 163 -25.16 46.03 24.09
C PRO A 163 -24.08 46.96 24.58
N ILE A 164 -23.57 47.78 23.66
CA ILE A 164 -22.65 48.87 23.95
C ILE A 164 -23.36 49.79 24.95
N ALA A 165 -22.92 49.80 26.19
CA ALA A 165 -23.34 50.76 27.15
C ALA A 165 -22.81 52.13 26.69
N THR A 166 -23.70 52.92 26.12
CA THR A 166 -23.46 54.35 25.89
C THR A 166 -23.47 55.07 27.23
N MET A 167 -22.36 55.61 27.60
CA MET A 167 -22.23 56.78 28.48
C MET A 167 -21.70 57.93 27.67
#